data_aae0f501d74ab32158a50b024d49c68a
#
_entry.id   aae0f501d74ab32158a50b024d49c68a
#
_cell.length_a   1.000
_cell.length_b   1.000
_cell.length_c   1.000
_cell.angle_alpha   90.00
_cell.angle_beta   90.00
_cell.angle_gamma   90.00
#
_symmetry.space_group_name_H-M   'P 1'
#
loop_
_entity.id
_entity.type
_entity.pdbx_description
1 polymer ?
#
loop_
_entity_poly.entity_id
_entity_poly.type
_entity_poly.pdbx_seq_one_letter_code
_entity_poly.pdbx_strand_id
1 'polypeptide(L)'
;MTTNHNFYIDLAFQIAEKNLGHTRLNPSVGTVIVKNDTVISSAVTSFNGRPHSEFIALNNLKGSTGASLYTTLEPCTHYGKTPPCVKIIIKKKIKKVFYAFEDPDIRTFKKAKKFLTRKGIKTKIIRTKKYNKFYKSYFVNKKLSIPFITGKIAISKDYLTINKKNKWITNKKSRNIVHFFRNTHDCILSTSKSINEDNSLLNCRINGLKNNKPDLFIIDLKLKLKKKLSLNNFLKIRNTFLITSHKNLNKTLVYRKLGYKIIFINKLEDKNDFNLLYKKIYKLGYSRILVEAGLTFLNSLIKNKMIHDLYIFKTNKKLGKSGKNNNTSKYLKKIHPKLITINLNGDKLLKKEFYNV
;
A
#
# COMPACT_ATOMS: atom_id res chain seq x y z
N MET A 1 -22.18 33.40 -2.13
CA MET A 1 -22.04 32.03 -1.63
C MET A 1 -20.58 31.78 -1.24
N THR A 2 -20.32 31.33 -0.02
CA THR A 2 -18.94 31.02 0.42
C THR A 2 -18.50 29.72 -0.22
N THR A 3 -17.44 29.73 -1.02
CA THR A 3 -16.90 28.53 -1.68
C THR A 3 -16.55 27.44 -0.65
N ASN A 4 -17.16 26.27 -0.78
CA ASN A 4 -16.91 25.14 0.14
C ASN A 4 -15.60 24.43 -0.19
N HIS A 5 -14.48 24.99 0.32
CA HIS A 5 -13.15 24.45 0.09
C HIS A 5 -12.98 23.00 0.58
N ASN A 6 -13.67 22.61 1.66
CA ASN A 6 -13.60 21.24 2.19
C ASN A 6 -14.21 20.23 1.20
N PHE A 7 -15.30 20.60 0.54
CA PHE A 7 -15.93 19.74 -0.48
C PHE A 7 -14.94 19.37 -1.61
N TYR A 8 -14.23 20.37 -2.16
CA TYR A 8 -13.28 20.11 -3.26
C TYR A 8 -12.03 19.35 -2.81
N ILE A 9 -11.57 19.55 -1.56
CA ILE A 9 -10.51 18.73 -0.98
C ILE A 9 -10.99 17.30 -0.76
N ASP A 10 -12.20 17.08 -0.25
CA ASP A 10 -12.78 15.75 -0.10
C ASP A 10 -12.89 15.02 -1.45
N LEU A 11 -13.36 15.71 -2.49
CA LEU A 11 -13.41 15.20 -3.86
C LEU A 11 -12.02 14.81 -4.37
N ALA A 12 -11.01 15.65 -4.14
CA ALA A 12 -9.63 15.34 -4.51
C ALA A 12 -9.13 14.07 -3.81
N PHE A 13 -9.47 13.83 -2.52
CA PHE A 13 -9.11 12.59 -1.83
C PHE A 13 -9.83 11.37 -2.40
N GLN A 14 -11.13 11.45 -2.69
CA GLN A 14 -11.88 10.36 -3.34
C GLN A 14 -11.25 9.95 -4.68
N ILE A 15 -10.76 10.94 -5.44
CA ILE A 15 -10.04 10.69 -6.69
C ILE A 15 -8.68 10.05 -6.40
N ALA A 16 -7.95 10.51 -5.37
CA ALA A 16 -6.65 9.94 -4.99
C ALA A 16 -6.76 8.46 -4.55
N GLU A 17 -7.85 8.05 -3.91
CA GLU A 17 -8.07 6.67 -3.48
C GLU A 17 -8.02 5.66 -4.63
N LYS A 18 -8.39 6.06 -5.86
CA LYS A 18 -8.44 5.18 -7.04
C LYS A 18 -7.10 4.53 -7.37
N ASN A 19 -5.99 5.26 -7.19
CA ASN A 19 -4.65 4.77 -7.53
C ASN A 19 -3.77 4.47 -6.29
N LEU A 20 -4.38 4.39 -5.10
CA LEU A 20 -3.65 4.02 -3.90
C LEU A 20 -3.09 2.59 -4.01
N GLY A 21 -1.77 2.43 -3.85
CA GLY A 21 -1.05 1.16 -4.06
C GLY A 21 -0.61 0.90 -5.50
N HIS A 22 -0.83 1.85 -6.43
CA HIS A 22 -0.46 1.72 -7.83
C HIS A 22 0.59 2.76 -8.28
N THR A 23 1.02 3.62 -7.39
CA THR A 23 1.91 4.75 -7.70
C THR A 23 3.36 4.51 -7.30
N ARG A 24 3.70 3.30 -6.85
CA ARG A 24 5.06 2.92 -6.40
C ARG A 24 5.55 3.88 -5.30
N LEU A 25 6.76 4.42 -5.43
CA LEU A 25 7.36 5.34 -4.44
C LEU A 25 6.75 6.76 -4.45
N ASN A 26 5.95 7.11 -5.45
CA ASN A 26 5.24 8.38 -5.49
C ASN A 26 3.91 8.28 -4.72
N PRO A 27 3.42 9.37 -4.13
CA PRO A 27 2.12 9.38 -3.49
C PRO A 27 1.00 9.33 -4.54
N SER A 28 -0.13 8.73 -4.19
CA SER A 28 -1.36 8.92 -4.96
C SER A 28 -1.96 10.27 -4.60
N VAL A 29 -1.91 11.21 -5.53
CA VAL A 29 -2.41 12.58 -5.36
C VAL A 29 -3.63 12.77 -6.25
N GLY A 30 -4.69 13.36 -5.72
CA GLY A 30 -5.85 13.80 -6.48
C GLY A 30 -5.83 15.30 -6.64
N THR A 31 -6.20 15.77 -7.82
CA THR A 31 -6.30 17.20 -8.16
C THR A 31 -7.63 17.50 -8.79
N VAL A 32 -8.25 18.61 -8.37
CA VAL A 32 -9.51 19.14 -8.90
C VAL A 32 -9.31 20.61 -9.28
N ILE A 33 -9.72 20.98 -10.48
CA ILE A 33 -9.69 22.35 -10.98
C ILE A 33 -11.10 22.92 -11.00
N VAL A 34 -11.28 24.05 -10.35
CA VAL A 34 -12.60 24.69 -10.17
C VAL A 34 -12.58 26.10 -10.72
N LYS A 35 -13.60 26.47 -11.51
CA LYS A 35 -13.83 27.82 -12.01
C LYS A 35 -15.32 28.13 -11.89
N ASN A 36 -15.65 29.31 -11.31
CA ASN A 36 -17.03 29.74 -11.07
C ASN A 36 -17.85 28.63 -10.38
N ASP A 37 -17.32 28.10 -9.27
CA ASP A 37 -17.86 26.98 -8.47
C ASP A 37 -18.15 25.68 -9.24
N THR A 38 -17.68 25.57 -10.49
CA THR A 38 -17.83 24.37 -11.33
C THR A 38 -16.49 23.63 -11.45
N VAL A 39 -16.53 22.31 -11.30
CA VAL A 39 -15.37 21.44 -11.55
C VAL A 39 -15.16 21.34 -13.06
N ILE A 40 -14.08 21.90 -13.56
CA ILE A 40 -13.75 21.91 -15.01
C ILE A 40 -12.70 20.86 -15.39
N SER A 41 -12.01 20.28 -14.42
CA SER A 41 -11.08 19.15 -14.63
C SER A 41 -10.78 18.45 -13.31
N SER A 42 -10.50 17.16 -13.38
CA SER A 42 -9.97 16.41 -12.24
C SER A 42 -9.04 15.30 -12.72
N ALA A 43 -8.07 14.92 -11.88
CA ALA A 43 -7.13 13.86 -12.20
C ALA A 43 -6.53 13.23 -10.93
N VAL A 44 -5.94 12.05 -11.11
CA VAL A 44 -5.16 11.34 -10.10
C VAL A 44 -3.76 11.05 -10.65
N THR A 45 -2.75 10.96 -9.78
CA THR A 45 -1.42 10.48 -10.14
C THR A 45 -1.52 9.16 -10.90
N SER A 46 -0.92 9.07 -12.07
CA SER A 46 -0.97 7.86 -12.92
C SER A 46 -0.33 6.64 -12.28
N PHE A 47 -0.65 5.46 -12.83
CA PHE A 47 0.04 4.22 -12.50
C PHE A 47 1.56 4.39 -12.61
N ASN A 48 2.30 3.71 -11.72
CA ASN A 48 3.75 3.88 -11.54
C ASN A 48 4.17 5.30 -11.11
N GLY A 49 3.21 6.16 -10.71
CA GLY A 49 3.45 7.43 -10.06
C GLY A 49 3.73 8.62 -10.99
N ARG A 50 3.58 8.46 -12.31
CA ARG A 50 3.77 9.56 -13.28
C ARG A 50 2.90 9.38 -14.52
N PRO A 51 2.38 10.49 -15.11
CA PRO A 51 2.48 11.89 -14.66
C PRO A 51 1.77 12.17 -13.32
N HIS A 52 2.09 13.28 -12.68
CA HIS A 52 1.43 13.76 -11.47
C HIS A 52 0.03 14.30 -11.79
N SER A 53 -0.88 14.26 -10.80
CA SER A 53 -2.28 14.64 -10.98
C SER A 53 -2.47 16.09 -11.45
N GLU A 54 -1.66 17.03 -10.93
CA GLU A 54 -1.72 18.45 -11.32
C GLU A 54 -1.38 18.62 -12.80
N PHE A 55 -0.36 17.89 -13.30
CA PHE A 55 -0.02 17.91 -14.71
C PHE A 55 -1.16 17.37 -15.56
N ILE A 56 -1.73 16.23 -15.20
CA ILE A 56 -2.83 15.60 -15.96
C ILE A 56 -4.06 16.51 -15.98
N ALA A 57 -4.44 17.07 -14.82
CA ALA A 57 -5.60 17.95 -14.72
C ALA A 57 -5.47 19.23 -15.53
N LEU A 58 -4.25 19.74 -15.70
CA LEU A 58 -4.01 21.04 -16.36
C LEU A 58 -3.54 20.92 -17.80
N ASN A 59 -2.88 19.85 -18.20
CA ASN A 59 -2.16 19.76 -19.48
C ASN A 59 -3.06 20.09 -20.69
N ASN A 60 -4.16 19.39 -20.83
CA ASN A 60 -5.08 19.55 -21.97
C ASN A 60 -6.25 20.49 -21.66
N LEU A 61 -6.28 21.12 -20.48
CA LEU A 61 -7.37 22.00 -20.08
C LEU A 61 -7.25 23.36 -20.80
N LYS A 62 -8.31 23.73 -21.53
CA LYS A 62 -8.52 25.09 -22.06
C LYS A 62 -9.29 25.92 -21.03
N GLY A 63 -9.07 27.25 -20.99
CA GLY A 63 -9.83 28.16 -20.14
C GLY A 63 -9.54 28.10 -18.63
N SER A 64 -8.38 27.58 -18.23
CA SER A 64 -7.96 27.48 -16.80
C SER A 64 -7.59 28.80 -16.14
N THR A 65 -7.42 29.87 -16.91
CA THR A 65 -7.05 31.21 -16.40
C THR A 65 -8.03 31.66 -15.31
N GLY A 66 -7.50 32.04 -14.14
CA GLY A 66 -8.28 32.51 -13.01
C GLY A 66 -8.89 31.39 -12.14
N ALA A 67 -8.78 30.14 -12.55
CA ALA A 67 -9.32 29.00 -11.81
C ALA A 67 -8.62 28.76 -10.46
N SER A 68 -9.26 27.98 -9.60
CA SER A 68 -8.72 27.46 -8.34
C SER A 68 -8.31 26.00 -8.51
N LEU A 69 -7.14 25.60 -7.99
CA LEU A 69 -6.64 24.25 -7.96
C LEU A 69 -6.72 23.70 -6.53
N TYR A 70 -7.33 22.55 -6.36
CA TYR A 70 -7.40 21.79 -5.11
C TYR A 70 -6.63 20.49 -5.29
N THR A 71 -5.66 20.23 -4.41
CA THR A 71 -4.86 19.00 -4.45
C THR A 71 -4.67 18.43 -3.05
N THR A 72 -4.52 17.13 -2.94
CA THR A 72 -4.43 16.44 -1.66
C THR A 72 -3.06 16.61 -1.00
N LEU A 73 -2.00 16.89 -1.77
CA LEU A 73 -0.64 17.09 -1.30
C LEU A 73 -0.02 18.36 -1.89
N GLU A 74 0.95 18.94 -1.21
CA GLU A 74 1.72 20.10 -1.67
C GLU A 74 2.31 19.85 -3.07
N PRO A 75 2.07 20.75 -4.07
CA PRO A 75 2.62 20.61 -5.41
C PRO A 75 4.14 20.59 -5.42
N CYS A 76 4.75 19.68 -6.16
CA CYS A 76 6.20 19.54 -6.18
C CYS A 76 6.89 20.75 -6.81
N THR A 77 8.06 21.13 -6.22
CA THR A 77 8.87 22.29 -6.59
C THR A 77 10.21 21.95 -7.24
N HIS A 78 10.58 20.68 -7.21
CA HIS A 78 11.87 20.20 -7.71
C HIS A 78 11.74 19.48 -9.05
N TYR A 79 12.77 19.53 -9.85
CA TYR A 79 12.94 18.67 -11.02
C TYR A 79 13.21 17.25 -10.57
N GLY A 80 12.43 16.32 -11.11
CA GLY A 80 12.64 14.88 -10.99
C GLY A 80 12.76 14.29 -12.41
N LYS A 81 12.04 13.18 -12.66
CA LYS A 81 11.90 12.66 -14.04
C LYS A 81 11.02 13.55 -14.93
N THR A 82 10.28 14.47 -14.34
CA THR A 82 9.40 15.44 -15.02
C THR A 82 9.60 16.82 -14.39
N PRO A 83 9.24 17.90 -15.10
CA PRO A 83 9.25 19.24 -14.53
C PRO A 83 8.34 19.36 -13.30
N PRO A 84 8.64 20.28 -12.36
CA PRO A 84 7.85 20.48 -11.16
C PRO A 84 6.42 20.97 -11.46
N CYS A 85 5.43 20.47 -10.69
CA CYS A 85 4.02 20.83 -10.88
C CYS A 85 3.75 22.34 -10.72
N VAL A 86 4.50 23.05 -9.88
CA VAL A 86 4.37 24.53 -9.77
C VAL A 86 4.57 25.24 -11.09
N LYS A 87 5.37 24.71 -12.03
CA LYS A 87 5.58 25.33 -13.35
C LYS A 87 4.32 25.26 -14.23
N ILE A 88 3.64 24.13 -14.30
CA ILE A 88 2.41 24.03 -15.09
C ILE A 88 1.27 24.85 -14.45
N ILE A 89 1.21 24.91 -13.11
CA ILE A 89 0.24 25.74 -12.37
C ILE A 89 0.40 27.21 -12.76
N ILE A 90 1.64 27.72 -12.82
CA ILE A 90 1.94 29.08 -13.23
C ILE A 90 1.62 29.30 -14.73
N LYS A 91 2.10 28.40 -15.60
CA LYS A 91 1.87 28.44 -17.05
C LYS A 91 0.38 28.54 -17.41
N LYS A 92 -0.45 27.81 -16.67
CA LYS A 92 -1.91 27.74 -16.86
C LYS A 92 -2.68 28.88 -16.14
N LYS A 93 -1.98 29.87 -15.59
CA LYS A 93 -2.53 31.07 -14.95
C LYS A 93 -3.57 30.78 -13.88
N ILE A 94 -3.32 29.74 -13.05
CA ILE A 94 -4.16 29.42 -11.87
C ILE A 94 -4.08 30.57 -10.87
N LYS A 95 -5.23 30.99 -10.31
CA LYS A 95 -5.30 32.15 -9.38
C LYS A 95 -5.12 31.75 -7.92
N LYS A 96 -5.63 30.57 -7.54
CA LYS A 96 -5.60 30.07 -6.15
C LYS A 96 -5.20 28.60 -6.13
N VAL A 97 -4.36 28.22 -5.16
CA VAL A 97 -3.97 26.81 -4.92
C VAL A 97 -4.28 26.44 -3.48
N PHE A 98 -5.03 25.36 -3.32
CA PHE A 98 -5.41 24.78 -2.05
C PHE A 98 -4.84 23.37 -1.96
N TYR A 99 -4.17 23.03 -0.85
CA TYR A 99 -3.72 21.66 -0.61
C TYR A 99 -3.94 21.26 0.84
N ALA A 100 -4.05 19.93 1.09
CA ALA A 100 -4.40 19.45 2.42
C ALA A 100 -3.18 19.14 3.29
N PHE A 101 -2.12 18.54 2.70
CA PHE A 101 -0.92 18.13 3.41
C PHE A 101 0.34 18.74 2.78
N GLU A 102 1.30 19.08 3.61
CA GLU A 102 2.65 19.42 3.20
C GLU A 102 3.38 18.15 2.77
N ASP A 103 4.19 18.23 1.70
CA ASP A 103 4.96 17.07 1.22
C ASP A 103 6.17 16.83 2.15
N PRO A 104 6.33 15.62 2.74
CA PRO A 104 7.48 15.30 3.58
C PRO A 104 8.81 15.22 2.81
N ASP A 105 8.79 15.24 1.47
CA ASP A 105 10.01 15.28 0.67
C ASP A 105 10.73 16.62 0.85
N ILE A 106 11.93 16.59 1.42
CA ILE A 106 12.73 17.80 1.74
C ILE A 106 12.95 18.72 0.53
N ARG A 107 12.87 18.21 -0.68
CA ARG A 107 12.99 18.97 -1.92
C ARG A 107 11.77 19.86 -2.16
N THR A 108 10.60 19.50 -1.60
CA THR A 108 9.31 20.20 -1.77
C THR A 108 8.83 20.86 -0.47
N PHE A 109 9.08 20.24 0.68
CA PHE A 109 8.53 20.59 1.99
C PHE A 109 8.48 22.12 2.24
N LYS A 110 7.26 22.64 2.38
CA LYS A 110 6.94 24.07 2.62
C LYS A 110 7.45 25.05 1.56
N LYS A 111 7.86 24.58 0.38
CA LYS A 111 8.44 25.45 -0.67
C LYS A 111 7.40 25.91 -1.69
N ALA A 112 6.35 25.09 -1.96
CA ALA A 112 5.35 25.42 -2.96
C ALA A 112 4.64 26.75 -2.68
N LYS A 113 4.24 27.02 -1.42
CA LYS A 113 3.61 28.26 -1.02
C LYS A 113 4.50 29.46 -1.38
N LYS A 114 5.77 29.47 -0.96
CA LYS A 114 6.72 30.56 -1.25
C LYS A 114 6.89 30.77 -2.75
N PHE A 115 7.04 29.67 -3.52
CA PHE A 115 7.26 29.71 -4.96
C PHE A 115 6.04 30.30 -5.72
N LEU A 116 4.84 29.83 -5.38
CA LEU A 116 3.59 30.26 -6.02
C LEU A 116 3.21 31.70 -5.64
N THR A 117 3.37 32.08 -4.36
CA THR A 117 3.06 33.44 -3.89
C THR A 117 3.93 34.50 -4.59
N ARG A 118 5.23 34.20 -4.82
CA ARG A 118 6.11 35.09 -5.60
C ARG A 118 5.65 35.31 -7.05
N LYS A 119 4.77 34.46 -7.57
CA LYS A 119 4.14 34.55 -8.90
C LYS A 119 2.70 35.06 -8.83
N GLY A 120 2.29 35.67 -7.72
CA GLY A 120 0.95 36.24 -7.53
C GLY A 120 -0.17 35.20 -7.29
N ILE A 121 0.16 33.91 -7.07
CA ILE A 121 -0.83 32.85 -6.85
C ILE A 121 -1.11 32.71 -5.35
N LYS A 122 -2.36 32.98 -4.95
CA LYS A 122 -2.80 32.79 -3.55
C LYS A 122 -2.78 31.31 -3.17
N THR A 123 -2.12 30.98 -2.04
CA THR A 123 -1.96 29.59 -1.61
C THR A 123 -2.43 29.41 -0.17
N LYS A 124 -3.29 28.41 0.09
CA LYS A 124 -3.84 28.11 1.41
C LYS A 124 -3.85 26.61 1.69
N ILE A 125 -3.49 26.20 2.91
CA ILE A 125 -3.62 24.83 3.40
C ILE A 125 -5.03 24.64 3.97
N ILE A 126 -5.74 23.63 3.49
CA ILE A 126 -7.06 23.24 3.99
C ILE A 126 -6.88 21.94 4.80
N ARG A 127 -6.69 22.08 6.11
CA ARG A 127 -6.47 20.95 7.01
C ARG A 127 -7.75 20.14 7.18
N THR A 128 -7.65 18.82 7.09
CA THR A 128 -8.75 17.89 7.28
C THR A 128 -8.34 16.75 8.21
N LYS A 129 -9.16 16.49 9.25
CA LYS A 129 -8.95 15.35 10.16
C LYS A 129 -9.34 14.02 9.51
N LYS A 130 -10.30 14.04 8.58
CA LYS A 130 -10.85 12.85 7.89
C LYS A 130 -9.76 12.01 7.21
N TYR A 131 -8.77 12.66 6.61
CA TYR A 131 -7.72 12.00 5.82
C TYR A 131 -6.34 11.97 6.50
N ASN A 132 -6.25 12.20 7.81
CA ASN A 132 -4.97 12.24 8.55
C ASN A 132 -4.06 11.01 8.32
N LYS A 133 -4.66 9.86 8.00
CA LYS A 133 -3.92 8.61 7.79
C LYS A 133 -3.70 8.26 6.31
N PHE A 134 -4.22 9.07 5.38
CA PHE A 134 -4.14 8.76 3.96
C PHE A 134 -2.68 8.63 3.49
N TYR A 135 -1.83 9.58 3.86
CA TYR A 135 -0.42 9.59 3.51
C TYR A 135 0.50 8.89 4.51
N LYS A 136 -0.03 8.17 5.51
CA LYS A 136 0.79 7.48 6.52
C LYS A 136 1.89 6.62 5.89
N SER A 137 1.56 5.83 4.86
CA SER A 137 2.54 5.00 4.15
C SER A 137 3.63 5.82 3.46
N TYR A 138 3.24 6.90 2.79
CA TYR A 138 4.17 7.79 2.11
C TYR A 138 5.11 8.50 3.10
N PHE A 139 4.60 8.95 4.23
CA PHE A 139 5.41 9.57 5.29
C PHE A 139 6.43 8.60 5.89
N VAL A 140 6.02 7.35 6.16
CA VAL A 140 6.95 6.28 6.59
C VAL A 140 8.06 6.07 5.56
N ASN A 141 7.68 5.96 4.29
CA ASN A 141 8.64 5.74 3.20
C ASN A 141 9.68 6.86 3.13
N LYS A 142 9.23 8.12 3.20
CA LYS A 142 10.13 9.27 3.12
C LYS A 142 11.04 9.41 4.35
N LYS A 143 10.51 9.12 5.54
CA LYS A 143 11.24 9.25 6.80
C LYS A 143 12.27 8.12 7.02
N LEU A 144 11.89 6.87 6.68
CA LEU A 144 12.65 5.68 7.05
C LEU A 144 13.31 4.96 5.87
N SER A 145 12.96 5.31 4.62
CA SER A 145 13.42 4.63 3.40
C SER A 145 13.13 3.13 3.41
N ILE A 146 11.96 2.75 3.93
CA ILE A 146 11.43 1.39 3.95
C ILE A 146 9.98 1.38 3.47
N PRO A 147 9.43 0.23 3.00
CA PRO A 147 8.02 0.11 2.68
C PRO A 147 7.14 0.21 3.92
N PHE A 148 5.88 0.59 3.72
CA PHE A 148 4.85 0.46 4.74
C PHE A 148 4.33 -0.98 4.80
N ILE A 149 4.41 -1.61 5.96
CA ILE A 149 4.10 -3.03 6.16
C ILE A 149 2.72 -3.19 6.79
N THR A 150 1.83 -3.82 6.04
CA THR A 150 0.48 -4.20 6.49
C THR A 150 0.41 -5.72 6.65
N GLY A 151 0.17 -6.21 7.84
CA GLY A 151 -0.09 -7.62 8.07
C GLY A 151 -1.58 -7.95 7.96
N LYS A 152 -1.88 -9.15 7.49
CA LYS A 152 -3.24 -9.70 7.49
C LYS A 152 -3.24 -11.12 8.02
N ILE A 153 -4.19 -11.43 8.93
CA ILE A 153 -4.42 -12.77 9.41
C ILE A 153 -5.92 -13.06 9.55
N ALA A 154 -6.30 -14.32 9.33
CA ALA A 154 -7.64 -14.83 9.63
C ALA A 154 -7.57 -15.75 10.85
N ILE A 155 -8.48 -15.59 11.81
CA ILE A 155 -8.54 -16.39 13.04
C ILE A 155 -9.98 -16.80 13.35
N SER A 156 -10.11 -17.92 14.04
CA SER A 156 -11.37 -18.34 14.66
C SER A 156 -11.66 -17.58 15.95
N LYS A 157 -12.85 -17.79 16.53
CA LYS A 157 -13.22 -17.21 17.83
C LYS A 157 -12.24 -17.62 18.94
N ASP A 158 -11.70 -18.81 18.89
CA ASP A 158 -10.72 -19.43 19.82
C ASP A 158 -9.25 -19.23 19.37
N TYR A 159 -8.98 -18.24 18.46
CA TYR A 159 -7.65 -17.83 18.02
C TYR A 159 -6.84 -18.90 17.27
N LEU A 160 -7.51 -19.79 16.53
CA LEU A 160 -6.88 -20.77 15.66
C LEU A 160 -6.79 -20.22 14.22
N THR A 161 -5.68 -20.52 13.54
CA THR A 161 -5.34 -19.96 12.22
C THR A 161 -5.41 -20.98 11.08
N ILE A 162 -5.62 -22.25 11.40
CA ILE A 162 -5.72 -23.35 10.43
C ILE A 162 -6.93 -24.18 10.79
N ASN A 163 -7.79 -24.45 9.81
CA ASN A 163 -8.90 -25.36 9.92
C ASN A 163 -8.54 -26.69 9.22
N LYS A 164 -8.56 -27.82 9.93
CA LYS A 164 -8.21 -29.13 9.39
C LYS A 164 -9.30 -29.72 8.49
N LYS A 165 -10.58 -29.34 8.73
CA LYS A 165 -11.74 -29.86 7.98
C LYS A 165 -12.03 -29.03 6.73
N ASN A 166 -11.80 -27.74 6.76
CA ASN A 166 -12.13 -26.81 5.68
C ASN A 166 -10.94 -25.89 5.37
N LYS A 167 -10.73 -25.59 4.11
CA LYS A 167 -9.69 -24.65 3.66
C LYS A 167 -9.85 -23.26 4.28
N TRP A 168 -11.07 -22.83 4.61
CA TRP A 168 -11.39 -21.45 4.98
C TRP A 168 -11.82 -21.32 6.44
N ILE A 169 -11.30 -20.30 7.14
CA ILE A 169 -11.72 -19.92 8.49
C ILE A 169 -12.82 -18.88 8.41
N THR A 170 -12.69 -17.91 7.51
CA THR A 170 -13.59 -16.78 7.34
C THR A 170 -14.47 -16.93 6.10
N ASN A 171 -15.59 -16.22 6.07
CA ASN A 171 -16.58 -16.28 5.01
C ASN A 171 -16.13 -15.58 3.70
N LYS A 172 -16.96 -15.65 2.65
CA LYS A 172 -16.65 -15.08 1.32
C LYS A 172 -16.52 -13.56 1.34
N LYS A 173 -17.34 -12.83 2.13
CA LYS A 173 -17.24 -11.36 2.23
C LYS A 173 -15.90 -10.92 2.82
N SER A 174 -15.45 -11.57 3.91
CA SER A 174 -14.14 -11.33 4.50
C SER A 174 -13.00 -11.56 3.49
N ARG A 175 -13.07 -12.64 2.70
CA ARG A 175 -12.07 -12.94 1.66
C ARG A 175 -12.08 -11.91 0.52
N ASN A 176 -13.24 -11.35 0.16
CA ASN A 176 -13.32 -10.27 -0.83
C ASN A 176 -12.59 -9.00 -0.35
N ILE A 177 -12.71 -8.65 0.94
CA ILE A 177 -11.93 -7.53 1.51
C ILE A 177 -10.41 -7.80 1.43
N VAL A 178 -9.98 -9.06 1.63
CA VAL A 178 -8.57 -9.41 1.44
C VAL A 178 -8.13 -9.20 -0.01
N HIS A 179 -8.97 -9.52 -1.00
CA HIS A 179 -8.67 -9.22 -2.40
C HIS A 179 -8.56 -7.71 -2.66
N PHE A 180 -9.39 -6.90 -2.02
CA PHE A 180 -9.27 -5.44 -2.07
C PHE A 180 -7.94 -4.98 -1.45
N PHE A 181 -7.53 -5.53 -0.31
CA PHE A 181 -6.20 -5.21 0.25
C PHE A 181 -5.07 -5.55 -0.72
N ARG A 182 -5.13 -6.68 -1.42
CA ARG A 182 -4.16 -7.03 -2.46
C ARG A 182 -4.13 -6.00 -3.59
N ASN A 183 -5.28 -5.37 -3.91
CA ASN A 183 -5.34 -4.32 -4.91
C ASN A 183 -4.69 -3.01 -4.46
N THR A 184 -4.71 -2.69 -3.16
CA THR A 184 -4.21 -1.42 -2.61
C THR A 184 -2.75 -1.50 -2.11
N HIS A 185 -2.03 -2.55 -2.46
CA HIS A 185 -0.61 -2.74 -2.12
C HIS A 185 0.22 -3.05 -3.36
N ASP A 186 1.46 -2.56 -3.39
CA ASP A 186 2.38 -2.78 -4.52
C ASP A 186 2.77 -4.25 -4.66
N CYS A 187 2.89 -4.94 -3.54
CA CYS A 187 3.28 -6.33 -3.51
C CYS A 187 2.77 -7.07 -2.27
N ILE A 188 2.81 -8.40 -2.36
CA ILE A 188 2.54 -9.32 -1.25
C ILE A 188 3.85 -9.95 -0.79
N LEU A 189 4.05 -10.05 0.52
CA LEU A 189 5.13 -10.81 1.14
C LEU A 189 4.52 -12.05 1.82
N SER A 190 4.98 -13.22 1.41
CA SER A 190 4.55 -14.50 1.97
C SER A 190 5.73 -15.41 2.26
N THR A 191 5.49 -16.63 2.76
CA THR A 191 6.52 -17.64 3.02
C THR A 191 6.32 -18.85 2.14
N SER A 192 7.40 -19.55 1.78
CA SER A 192 7.33 -20.82 1.03
C SER A 192 6.47 -21.86 1.74
N LYS A 193 6.49 -21.89 3.08
CA LYS A 193 5.63 -22.78 3.86
C LYS A 193 4.16 -22.52 3.57
N SER A 194 3.68 -21.29 3.70
CA SER A 194 2.27 -20.94 3.45
C SER A 194 1.85 -21.24 2.01
N ILE A 195 2.73 -20.95 1.05
CA ILE A 195 2.47 -21.18 -0.36
C ILE A 195 2.42 -22.67 -0.68
N ASN A 196 3.34 -23.46 -0.14
CA ASN A 196 3.39 -24.91 -0.34
C ASN A 196 2.17 -25.64 0.25
N GLU A 197 1.67 -25.17 1.42
CA GLU A 197 0.51 -25.74 2.10
C GLU A 197 -0.80 -25.44 1.35
N ASP A 198 -0.97 -24.19 0.90
CA ASP A 198 -2.24 -23.71 0.34
C ASP A 198 -2.30 -23.76 -1.19
N ASN A 199 -1.17 -23.93 -1.87
CA ASN A 199 -1.01 -23.71 -3.33
C ASN A 199 -1.67 -22.41 -3.79
N SER A 200 -1.44 -21.32 -3.05
CA SER A 200 -2.18 -20.07 -3.18
C SER A 200 -1.61 -19.17 -4.28
N LEU A 201 -2.49 -18.57 -5.08
CA LEU A 201 -2.12 -17.67 -6.16
C LEU A 201 -1.70 -16.28 -5.66
N LEU A 202 -2.16 -15.84 -4.49
CA LEU A 202 -1.89 -14.52 -3.90
C LEU A 202 -2.06 -13.38 -4.93
N ASN A 203 -3.21 -13.33 -5.59
CA ASN A 203 -3.59 -12.34 -6.59
C ASN A 203 -4.95 -11.70 -6.26
N CYS A 204 -5.28 -10.57 -6.88
CA CYS A 204 -6.62 -9.99 -6.83
C CYS A 204 -7.55 -10.71 -7.83
N ARG A 205 -8.76 -11.07 -7.38
CA ARG A 205 -9.78 -11.75 -8.18
C ARG A 205 -11.16 -11.08 -8.11
N ILE A 206 -11.19 -9.79 -7.82
CA ILE A 206 -12.42 -8.99 -7.86
C ILE A 206 -12.72 -8.65 -9.32
N ASN A 207 -13.98 -8.76 -9.74
CA ASN A 207 -14.43 -8.31 -11.06
C ASN A 207 -14.14 -6.81 -11.21
N GLY A 208 -13.69 -6.39 -12.39
CA GLY A 208 -13.22 -5.02 -12.64
C GLY A 208 -11.78 -4.74 -12.18
N LEU A 209 -11.24 -5.52 -11.21
CA LEU A 209 -9.87 -5.39 -10.70
C LEU A 209 -8.98 -6.61 -11.03
N LYS A 210 -9.45 -7.52 -11.88
CA LYS A 210 -8.75 -8.78 -12.19
C LYS A 210 -7.37 -8.61 -12.82
N ASN A 211 -7.14 -7.48 -13.50
CA ASN A 211 -5.87 -7.19 -14.14
C ASN A 211 -4.77 -6.79 -13.16
N ASN A 212 -5.16 -6.43 -11.92
CA ASN A 212 -4.21 -6.06 -10.90
C ASN A 212 -3.68 -7.30 -10.17
N LYS A 213 -2.47 -7.66 -10.48
CA LYS A 213 -1.75 -8.78 -9.85
C LYS A 213 -0.55 -8.20 -9.14
N PRO A 214 -0.66 -7.93 -7.81
CA PRO A 214 0.46 -7.39 -7.06
C PRO A 214 1.66 -8.31 -7.19
N ASP A 215 2.85 -7.73 -7.29
CA ASP A 215 4.09 -8.48 -7.32
C ASP A 215 4.23 -9.32 -6.04
N LEU A 216 4.97 -10.41 -6.08
CA LEU A 216 5.06 -11.36 -4.98
C LEU A 216 6.49 -11.54 -4.50
N PHE A 217 6.70 -11.44 -3.20
CA PHE A 217 7.94 -11.77 -2.50
C PHE A 217 7.72 -13.01 -1.64
N ILE A 218 8.56 -14.03 -1.81
CA ILE A 218 8.46 -15.32 -1.12
C ILE A 218 9.71 -15.51 -0.26
N ILE A 219 9.54 -15.54 1.06
CA ILE A 219 10.65 -15.86 1.98
C ILE A 219 10.85 -17.36 2.00
N ASP A 220 12.04 -17.80 1.66
CA ASP A 220 12.44 -19.20 1.62
C ASP A 220 13.94 -19.39 1.86
N LEU A 221 14.40 -19.04 3.05
CA LEU A 221 15.84 -19.10 3.41
C LEU A 221 16.45 -20.47 3.22
N LYS A 222 15.66 -21.55 3.30
CA LYS A 222 16.10 -22.95 3.16
C LYS A 222 15.82 -23.55 1.78
N LEU A 223 15.28 -22.75 0.86
CA LEU A 223 14.90 -23.16 -0.52
C LEU A 223 14.02 -24.41 -0.59
N LYS A 224 12.90 -24.37 0.17
CA LYS A 224 11.90 -25.46 0.26
C LYS A 224 10.67 -25.24 -0.61
N LEU A 225 10.61 -24.18 -1.41
CA LEU A 225 9.50 -23.90 -2.31
C LEU A 225 9.37 -25.03 -3.32
N LYS A 226 8.16 -25.57 -3.47
CA LYS A 226 7.87 -26.62 -4.47
C LYS A 226 8.04 -26.04 -5.88
N LYS A 227 8.59 -26.82 -6.82
CA LYS A 227 8.79 -26.40 -8.20
C LYS A 227 7.50 -26.36 -9.02
N LYS A 228 6.54 -27.23 -8.73
CA LYS A 228 5.22 -27.28 -9.40
C LYS A 228 4.18 -26.61 -8.50
N LEU A 229 3.80 -25.38 -8.80
CA LEU A 229 2.83 -24.58 -8.07
C LEU A 229 1.93 -23.81 -9.05
N SER A 230 0.66 -23.64 -8.73
CA SER A 230 -0.28 -22.88 -9.54
C SER A 230 0.15 -21.42 -9.76
N LEU A 231 0.92 -20.84 -8.85
CA LEU A 231 1.44 -19.48 -8.98
C LEU A 231 2.46 -19.33 -10.13
N ASN A 232 3.07 -20.42 -10.60
CA ASN A 232 4.03 -20.39 -11.71
C ASN A 232 3.40 -19.87 -13.01
N ASN A 233 2.09 -20.05 -13.21
CA ASN A 233 1.35 -19.52 -14.34
C ASN A 233 1.35 -17.98 -14.40
N PHE A 234 1.76 -17.32 -13.30
CA PHE A 234 1.81 -15.86 -13.21
C PHE A 234 3.21 -15.27 -13.27
N LEU A 235 4.26 -16.08 -13.43
CA LEU A 235 5.66 -15.62 -13.43
C LEU A 235 5.96 -14.67 -14.62
N LYS A 236 5.25 -14.84 -15.74
CA LYS A 236 5.36 -13.94 -16.91
C LYS A 236 4.49 -12.67 -16.78
N ILE A 237 3.52 -12.66 -15.85
CA ILE A 237 2.52 -11.59 -15.73
C ILE A 237 2.86 -10.61 -14.63
N ARG A 238 3.51 -11.08 -13.55
CA ARG A 238 3.95 -10.27 -12.40
C ARG A 238 5.36 -10.62 -11.98
N ASN A 239 6.07 -9.69 -11.36
CA ASN A 239 7.35 -10.01 -10.75
C ASN A 239 7.16 -10.90 -9.53
N THR A 240 7.86 -12.03 -9.50
CA THR A 240 7.88 -12.94 -8.36
C THR A 240 9.32 -13.11 -7.89
N PHE A 241 9.56 -12.66 -6.66
CA PHE A 241 10.90 -12.69 -6.03
C PHE A 241 10.97 -13.84 -5.02
N LEU A 242 12.03 -14.62 -5.10
CA LEU A 242 12.37 -15.64 -4.12
C LEU A 242 13.52 -15.13 -3.25
N ILE A 243 13.26 -15.00 -1.95
CA ILE A 243 14.21 -14.50 -0.96
C ILE A 243 14.84 -15.69 -0.27
N THR A 244 16.12 -15.91 -0.49
CA THR A 244 16.82 -17.09 0.03
C THR A 244 18.23 -16.75 0.51
N SER A 245 18.88 -17.72 1.23
CA SER A 245 20.26 -17.55 1.68
C SER A 245 21.25 -17.71 0.52
N HIS A 246 22.39 -17.03 0.59
CA HIS A 246 23.52 -17.21 -0.33
C HIS A 246 24.00 -18.66 -0.40
N LYS A 247 23.87 -19.44 0.66
CA LYS A 247 24.18 -20.88 0.68
C LYS A 247 23.42 -21.68 -0.38
N ASN A 248 22.33 -21.13 -0.91
CA ASN A 248 21.51 -21.77 -1.95
C ASN A 248 21.83 -21.29 -3.37
N LEU A 249 22.90 -20.52 -3.59
CA LEU A 249 23.21 -19.86 -4.88
C LEU A 249 23.02 -20.81 -6.07
N ASN A 250 23.71 -21.94 -6.09
CA ASN A 250 23.64 -22.90 -7.20
C ASN A 250 22.25 -23.54 -7.38
N LYS A 251 21.55 -23.79 -6.26
CA LYS A 251 20.19 -24.36 -6.29
C LYS A 251 19.14 -23.36 -6.80
N THR A 252 19.43 -22.04 -6.79
CA THR A 252 18.51 -21.03 -7.33
C THR A 252 18.43 -21.01 -8.86
N LEU A 253 19.37 -21.64 -9.58
CA LEU A 253 19.38 -21.70 -11.04
C LEU A 253 18.07 -22.26 -11.61
N VAL A 254 17.53 -23.31 -11.00
CA VAL A 254 16.24 -23.92 -11.41
C VAL A 254 15.08 -22.90 -11.28
N TYR A 255 15.05 -22.11 -10.20
CA TYR A 255 14.01 -21.10 -10.00
C TYR A 255 14.16 -19.91 -10.93
N ARG A 256 15.41 -19.51 -11.28
CA ARG A 256 15.67 -18.48 -12.30
C ARG A 256 15.14 -18.92 -13.65
N LYS A 257 15.40 -20.19 -14.06
CA LYS A 257 14.88 -20.78 -15.31
C LYS A 257 13.34 -20.79 -15.33
N LEU A 258 12.67 -20.97 -14.19
CA LEU A 258 11.22 -20.88 -14.08
C LEU A 258 10.69 -19.43 -14.16
N GLY A 259 11.54 -18.40 -14.01
CA GLY A 259 11.15 -16.99 -14.07
C GLY A 259 11.13 -16.26 -12.72
N TYR A 260 11.62 -16.89 -11.64
CA TYR A 260 11.77 -16.22 -10.35
C TYR A 260 12.96 -15.27 -10.35
N LYS A 261 12.79 -14.08 -9.77
CA LYS A 261 13.88 -13.16 -9.45
C LYS A 261 14.42 -13.48 -8.06
N ILE A 262 15.74 -13.54 -7.89
CA ILE A 262 16.35 -13.97 -6.62
C ILE A 262 16.86 -12.77 -5.83
N ILE A 263 16.55 -12.76 -4.53
CA ILE A 263 17.10 -11.82 -3.54
C ILE A 263 17.79 -12.64 -2.46
N PHE A 264 19.04 -12.30 -2.17
CA PHE A 264 19.79 -12.98 -1.13
C PHE A 264 19.70 -12.24 0.21
N ILE A 265 19.28 -12.98 1.25
CA ILE A 265 19.27 -12.60 2.66
C ILE A 265 19.64 -13.84 3.47
N ASN A 266 20.67 -13.77 4.30
CA ASN A 266 21.17 -14.95 5.00
C ASN A 266 20.32 -15.37 6.19
N LYS A 267 19.71 -14.41 6.89
CA LYS A 267 18.85 -14.64 8.06
C LYS A 267 17.75 -13.61 8.18
N LEU A 268 16.71 -13.91 8.95
CA LEU A 268 15.59 -13.01 9.28
C LEU A 268 15.17 -13.29 10.74
N GLU A 269 16.01 -12.91 11.69
CA GLU A 269 15.85 -13.23 13.10
C GLU A 269 15.54 -11.98 13.94
N ASP A 270 16.22 -10.89 13.64
CA ASP A 270 16.15 -9.65 14.40
C ASP A 270 15.70 -8.44 13.54
N LYS A 271 15.56 -7.29 14.19
CA LYS A 271 15.14 -6.02 13.56
C LYS A 271 16.07 -5.58 12.43
N ASN A 272 17.38 -5.82 12.54
CA ASN A 272 18.36 -5.39 11.53
C ASN A 272 18.21 -6.20 10.25
N ASP A 273 18.00 -7.51 10.38
CA ASP A 273 17.75 -8.39 9.25
C ASP A 273 16.49 -7.98 8.46
N PHE A 274 15.39 -7.68 9.18
CA PHE A 274 14.16 -7.18 8.55
C PHE A 274 14.36 -5.82 7.89
N ASN A 275 15.09 -4.90 8.54
CA ASN A 275 15.40 -3.60 7.95
C ASN A 275 16.22 -3.75 6.66
N LEU A 276 17.19 -4.66 6.62
CA LEU A 276 17.96 -4.96 5.42
C LEU A 276 17.05 -5.46 4.29
N LEU A 277 16.16 -6.41 4.58
CA LEU A 277 15.18 -6.91 3.63
C LEU A 277 14.28 -5.77 3.12
N TYR A 278 13.72 -4.98 4.02
CA TYR A 278 12.80 -3.90 3.65
C TYR A 278 13.48 -2.79 2.84
N LYS A 279 14.71 -2.43 3.17
CA LYS A 279 15.51 -1.50 2.34
C LYS A 279 15.77 -2.05 0.94
N LYS A 280 16.06 -3.36 0.80
CA LYS A 280 16.21 -4.00 -0.53
C LYS A 280 14.91 -3.92 -1.33
N ILE A 281 13.76 -4.24 -0.71
CA ILE A 281 12.44 -4.16 -1.37
C ILE A 281 12.10 -2.71 -1.74
N TYR A 282 12.38 -1.75 -0.86
CA TYR A 282 12.16 -0.32 -1.13
C TYR A 282 13.00 0.20 -2.31
N LYS A 283 14.27 -0.19 -2.38
CA LYS A 283 15.15 0.14 -3.52
C LYS A 283 14.65 -0.41 -4.85
N LEU A 284 13.89 -1.51 -4.84
CA LEU A 284 13.21 -2.05 -6.02
C LEU A 284 11.92 -1.27 -6.40
N GLY A 285 11.58 -0.22 -5.66
CA GLY A 285 10.45 0.65 -5.97
C GLY A 285 9.13 0.28 -5.32
N TYR A 286 9.12 -0.59 -4.29
CA TYR A 286 7.91 -0.99 -3.58
C TYR A 286 7.73 -0.17 -2.31
N SER A 287 6.58 0.48 -2.17
CA SER A 287 6.26 1.39 -1.06
C SER A 287 5.28 0.78 -0.04
N ARG A 288 4.44 -0.16 -0.45
CA ARG A 288 3.39 -0.77 0.37
C ARG A 288 3.41 -2.28 0.24
N ILE A 289 3.63 -2.99 1.33
CA ILE A 289 3.68 -4.46 1.37
C ILE A 289 2.50 -4.99 2.17
N LEU A 290 1.73 -5.91 1.58
CA LEU A 290 0.77 -6.74 2.29
C LEU A 290 1.44 -8.05 2.71
N VAL A 291 1.53 -8.32 4.01
CA VAL A 291 2.04 -9.59 4.53
C VAL A 291 0.88 -10.56 4.68
N GLU A 292 0.89 -11.61 3.87
CA GLU A 292 -0.01 -12.77 3.97
C GLU A 292 0.81 -14.03 4.23
N ALA A 293 1.06 -14.31 5.48
CA ALA A 293 1.86 -15.45 5.93
C ALA A 293 1.27 -16.10 7.19
N GLY A 294 1.77 -17.27 7.54
CA GLY A 294 1.36 -17.97 8.74
C GLY A 294 1.79 -17.27 10.03
N LEU A 295 1.22 -17.76 11.15
CA LEU A 295 1.37 -17.18 12.48
C LEU A 295 2.83 -17.08 12.93
N THR A 296 3.68 -18.02 12.56
CA THR A 296 5.13 -18.00 12.90
C THR A 296 5.82 -16.73 12.38
N PHE A 297 5.62 -16.42 11.10
CA PHE A 297 6.22 -15.24 10.50
C PHE A 297 5.60 -13.94 11.03
N LEU A 298 4.28 -13.91 11.22
CA LEU A 298 3.60 -12.77 11.80
C LEU A 298 4.08 -12.48 13.23
N ASN A 299 4.27 -13.50 14.06
CA ASN A 299 4.81 -13.35 15.41
C ASN A 299 6.23 -12.77 15.40
N SER A 300 7.07 -13.17 14.44
CA SER A 300 8.41 -12.60 14.28
C SER A 300 8.35 -11.12 13.95
N LEU A 301 7.45 -10.70 13.05
CA LEU A 301 7.24 -9.28 12.72
C LEU A 301 6.75 -8.46 13.93
N ILE A 302 5.82 -9.01 14.71
CA ILE A 302 5.30 -8.32 15.91
C ILE A 302 6.39 -8.19 16.96
N LYS A 303 7.11 -9.29 17.26
CA LYS A 303 8.20 -9.33 18.24
C LYS A 303 9.29 -8.30 17.91
N ASN A 304 9.70 -8.23 16.66
CA ASN A 304 10.76 -7.33 16.19
C ASN A 304 10.24 -5.92 15.87
N LYS A 305 8.97 -5.65 16.08
CA LYS A 305 8.32 -4.36 15.75
C LYS A 305 8.50 -3.98 14.28
N MET A 306 8.37 -4.90 13.35
CA MET A 306 8.59 -4.74 11.91
C MET A 306 7.28 -4.77 11.09
N ILE A 307 6.18 -4.35 11.71
CA ILE A 307 4.85 -4.24 11.11
C ILE A 307 4.23 -2.90 11.54
N HIS A 308 3.57 -2.20 10.63
CA HIS A 308 2.94 -0.90 10.91
C HIS A 308 1.45 -1.05 11.23
N ASP A 309 0.72 -1.79 10.41
CA ASP A 309 -0.71 -2.08 10.61
C ASP A 309 -0.95 -3.59 10.53
N LEU A 310 -1.86 -4.10 11.39
CA LEU A 310 -2.32 -5.49 11.33
C LEU A 310 -3.83 -5.52 11.23
N TYR A 311 -4.35 -6.17 10.19
CA TYR A 311 -5.75 -6.48 10.03
C TYR A 311 -6.03 -7.94 10.41
N ILE A 312 -6.98 -8.14 11.31
CA ILE A 312 -7.39 -9.45 11.81
C ILE A 312 -8.84 -9.69 11.40
N PHE A 313 -9.05 -10.70 10.58
CA PHE A 313 -10.39 -11.21 10.25
C PHE A 313 -10.74 -12.30 11.24
N LYS A 314 -11.72 -12.04 12.12
CA LYS A 314 -12.10 -12.95 13.18
C LYS A 314 -13.51 -13.48 12.93
N THR A 315 -13.64 -14.81 12.74
CA THR A 315 -14.96 -15.45 12.67
C THR A 315 -15.56 -15.65 14.06
N ASN A 316 -16.88 -15.68 14.15
CA ASN A 316 -17.60 -16.00 15.38
C ASN A 316 -17.58 -17.51 15.71
N LYS A 317 -17.13 -18.36 14.79
CA LYS A 317 -17.07 -19.81 14.97
C LYS A 317 -15.83 -20.23 15.76
N LYS A 318 -15.99 -21.14 16.73
CA LYS A 318 -14.89 -21.87 17.36
C LYS A 318 -14.51 -23.06 16.47
N LEU A 319 -13.24 -23.36 16.32
CA LEU A 319 -12.75 -24.55 15.62
C LEU A 319 -12.48 -25.72 16.54
N GLY A 320 -12.17 -25.50 17.82
CA GLY A 320 -11.87 -26.55 18.80
C GLY A 320 -10.84 -27.55 18.26
N LYS A 321 -11.13 -28.85 18.36
CA LYS A 321 -10.26 -29.94 17.90
C LYS A 321 -10.01 -29.95 16.37
N SER A 322 -10.89 -29.31 15.59
CA SER A 322 -10.74 -29.15 14.13
C SER A 322 -9.77 -28.04 13.73
N GLY A 323 -9.33 -27.24 14.68
CA GLY A 323 -8.38 -26.17 14.43
C GLY A 323 -6.99 -26.47 14.97
N LYS A 324 -6.00 -25.77 14.42
CA LYS A 324 -4.62 -25.79 14.94
C LYS A 324 -3.91 -24.46 14.68
N ASN A 325 -2.80 -24.25 15.39
CA ASN A 325 -1.83 -23.21 15.13
C ASN A 325 -0.45 -23.81 14.88
N ASN A 326 0.32 -23.23 13.96
CA ASN A 326 1.73 -23.59 13.74
C ASN A 326 2.70 -22.89 14.70
N ASN A 327 2.19 -21.98 15.54
CA ASN A 327 2.94 -21.23 16.56
C ASN A 327 1.96 -20.70 17.61
N THR A 328 2.47 -20.13 18.69
CA THR A 328 1.64 -19.54 19.75
C THR A 328 0.78 -18.36 19.25
N SER A 329 -0.46 -18.30 19.68
CA SER A 329 -1.35 -17.14 19.47
C SER A 329 -1.23 -16.08 20.57
N LYS A 330 -0.28 -16.21 21.51
CA LYS A 330 -0.09 -15.31 22.67
C LYS A 330 0.03 -13.83 22.26
N TYR A 331 0.79 -13.53 21.17
CA TYR A 331 0.92 -12.17 20.68
C TYR A 331 -0.43 -11.60 20.19
N LEU A 332 -1.21 -12.38 19.43
CA LEU A 332 -2.54 -11.95 18.97
C LEU A 332 -3.53 -11.72 20.10
N LYS A 333 -3.43 -12.49 21.18
CA LYS A 333 -4.27 -12.32 22.39
C LYS A 333 -3.91 -11.07 23.19
N LYS A 334 -2.63 -10.66 23.17
CA LYS A 334 -2.11 -9.50 23.91
C LYS A 334 -2.31 -8.15 23.21
N ILE A 335 -2.52 -8.14 21.90
CA ILE A 335 -2.80 -6.91 21.19
C ILE A 335 -4.27 -6.51 21.39
N HIS A 336 -4.54 -5.20 21.52
CA HIS A 336 -5.88 -4.64 21.64
C HIS A 336 -6.25 -3.95 20.31
N PRO A 337 -6.78 -4.69 19.32
CA PRO A 337 -7.15 -4.11 18.04
C PRO A 337 -8.50 -3.39 18.13
N LYS A 338 -8.67 -2.32 17.35
CA LYS A 338 -9.94 -1.61 17.20
C LYS A 338 -10.83 -2.33 16.18
N LEU A 339 -12.12 -2.40 16.45
CA LEU A 339 -13.12 -2.89 15.50
C LEU A 339 -13.26 -1.89 14.34
N ILE A 340 -13.28 -2.39 13.13
CA ILE A 340 -13.70 -1.65 11.94
C ILE A 340 -15.16 -2.01 11.68
N THR A 341 -16.04 -1.02 11.71
CA THR A 341 -17.47 -1.22 11.46
C THR A 341 -17.71 -1.48 9.97
N ILE A 342 -17.89 -2.74 9.63
CA ILE A 342 -18.23 -3.22 8.28
C ILE A 342 -19.04 -4.50 8.38
N ASN A 343 -20.06 -4.66 7.56
CA ASN A 343 -20.90 -5.86 7.54
C ASN A 343 -20.18 -7.01 6.78
N LEU A 344 -19.64 -7.95 7.54
CA LEU A 344 -18.97 -9.15 7.04
C LEU A 344 -19.77 -10.44 7.31
N ASN A 345 -21.11 -10.37 7.46
CA ASN A 345 -21.96 -11.54 7.70
C ASN A 345 -21.46 -12.41 8.87
N GLY A 346 -21.31 -11.81 10.04
CA GLY A 346 -20.91 -12.48 11.26
C GLY A 346 -19.41 -12.53 11.53
N ASP A 347 -18.54 -12.35 10.54
CA ASP A 347 -17.13 -12.13 10.79
C ASP A 347 -16.88 -10.68 11.25
N LYS A 348 -15.77 -10.45 11.96
CA LYS A 348 -15.33 -9.13 12.43
C LYS A 348 -14.02 -8.76 11.78
N LEU A 349 -13.87 -7.50 11.36
CA LEU A 349 -12.61 -6.93 10.93
C LEU A 349 -12.03 -6.07 12.07
N LEU A 350 -10.86 -6.42 12.53
CA LEU A 350 -10.16 -5.74 13.60
C LEU A 350 -8.85 -5.16 13.04
N LYS A 351 -8.46 -3.96 13.51
CA LYS A 351 -7.21 -3.30 13.13
C LYS A 351 -6.37 -2.93 14.35
N LYS A 352 -5.08 -3.26 14.32
CA LYS A 352 -4.07 -2.75 15.24
C LYS A 352 -3.05 -1.92 14.48
N GLU A 353 -2.82 -0.71 14.93
CA GLU A 353 -1.71 0.15 14.52
C GLU A 353 -0.59 0.02 15.55
N PHE A 354 0.64 -0.27 15.10
CA PHE A 354 1.78 -0.51 16.00
C PHE A 354 2.69 0.70 16.15
N TYR A 355 2.69 1.61 15.15
CA TYR A 355 3.54 2.80 15.18
C TYR A 355 2.75 4.02 14.74
N ASN A 356 2.84 5.08 15.54
CA ASN A 356 2.53 6.44 15.10
C ASN A 356 3.82 7.01 14.49
N VAL A 357 3.78 7.35 13.22
CA VAL A 357 4.86 8.07 12.51
C VAL A 357 4.57 9.55 12.57
#